data_569efc7e34bcd46510721fc56c393091
#
_entry.id   569efc7e34bcd46510721fc56c393091
#
_cell.length_a   1.000
_cell.length_b   1.000
_cell.length_c   1.000
_cell.angle_alpha   90.00
_cell.angle_beta   90.00
_cell.angle_gamma   90.00
#
_symmetry.space_group_name_H-M   'P 1'
#
loop_
_entity.id
_entity.type
_entity.pdbx_description
1 polymer ?
#
loop_
_entity_poly.entity_id
_entity_poly.type
_entity_poly.pdbx_seq_one_letter_code
_entity_poly.pdbx_strand_id
1 'polypeptide(L)'
;MNLMKTLTLKNLKLNRKRTIVTIVGIILATALLSALVTLVSSFQYSMIEYQKQKGGDFHVKFSNVKMSELSEFKNNRNIESTFETMGMGFAKLDGCKNEDKPYAYVMATDEAGFERGCFKLIEGRMAKNEDEIVIPRHLKTNGRIDIKVGDEITLDVGKRYDSNTEGVIWENSAYEHEAETLTDIVTKHYKVVGIMERPGYGMEDYSACLLYTSDAADE
;
A
#
# COMPACT_ATOMS: atom_id res chain seq x y z
N MET A 1 -29.20 57.23 18.82
CA MET A 1 -28.92 56.63 17.48
C MET A 1 -27.74 57.41 16.91
N ASN A 2 -26.64 56.69 16.59
CA ASN A 2 -25.32 57.32 16.30
C ASN A 2 -25.39 58.07 14.96
N LEU A 3 -25.15 59.36 14.94
CA LEU A 3 -25.22 60.26 13.75
C LEU A 3 -24.44 59.72 12.56
N MET A 4 -23.28 59.09 12.84
CA MET A 4 -22.44 58.39 11.85
C MET A 4 -23.15 57.25 11.15
N LYS A 5 -23.86 56.39 11.87
CA LYS A 5 -24.64 55.25 11.28
C LYS A 5 -25.74 55.79 10.34
N THR A 6 -26.43 56.86 10.73
CA THR A 6 -27.50 57.45 9.93
C THR A 6 -26.97 58.09 8.64
N LEU A 7 -25.82 58.77 8.71
CA LEU A 7 -25.14 59.35 7.56
C LEU A 7 -24.63 58.28 6.59
N THR A 8 -24.01 57.20 7.12
CA THR A 8 -23.51 56.09 6.31
C THR A 8 -24.65 55.38 5.58
N LEU A 9 -25.75 55.05 6.26
CA LEU A 9 -26.94 54.45 5.65
C LEU A 9 -27.58 55.32 4.58
N LYS A 10 -27.64 56.67 4.79
CA LYS A 10 -28.18 57.60 3.82
C LYS A 10 -27.29 57.69 2.56
N ASN A 11 -25.95 57.65 2.74
CA ASN A 11 -24.99 57.69 1.65
C ASN A 11 -25.04 56.37 0.81
N LEU A 12 -25.15 55.22 1.47
CA LEU A 12 -25.33 53.92 0.81
C LEU A 12 -26.64 53.84 -0.01
N LYS A 13 -27.74 54.45 0.51
CA LYS A 13 -29.02 54.50 -0.21
C LYS A 13 -28.97 55.45 -1.43
N LEU A 14 -28.26 56.58 -1.35
CA LEU A 14 -28.12 57.51 -2.46
C LEU A 14 -27.28 56.96 -3.60
N ASN A 15 -26.24 56.13 -3.29
CA ASN A 15 -25.34 55.55 -4.26
C ASN A 15 -25.57 54.04 -4.47
N ARG A 16 -26.83 53.57 -4.54
CA ARG A 16 -27.23 52.17 -4.58
C ARG A 16 -26.48 51.35 -5.62
N LYS A 17 -26.35 51.83 -6.87
CA LYS A 17 -25.66 51.09 -7.94
C LYS A 17 -24.20 50.81 -7.58
N ARG A 18 -23.47 51.80 -7.10
CA ARG A 18 -22.07 51.66 -6.68
C ARG A 18 -21.92 50.72 -5.48
N THR A 19 -22.81 50.84 -4.49
CA THR A 19 -22.84 49.98 -3.31
C THR A 19 -23.07 48.52 -3.67
N ILE A 20 -24.05 48.26 -4.56
CA ILE A 20 -24.34 46.88 -5.01
C ILE A 20 -23.12 46.28 -5.72
N VAL A 21 -22.50 47.00 -6.66
CA VAL A 21 -21.30 46.49 -7.38
C VAL A 21 -20.17 46.18 -6.41
N THR A 22 -19.93 47.05 -5.40
CA THR A 22 -18.89 46.80 -4.39
C THR A 22 -19.21 45.57 -3.55
N ILE A 23 -20.44 45.38 -3.09
CA ILE A 23 -20.87 44.22 -2.31
C ILE A 23 -20.71 42.93 -3.14
N VAL A 24 -21.19 42.95 -4.39
CA VAL A 24 -21.04 41.80 -5.29
C VAL A 24 -19.56 41.49 -5.52
N GLY A 25 -18.72 42.50 -5.73
CA GLY A 25 -17.27 42.31 -5.88
C GLY A 25 -16.63 41.66 -4.64
N ILE A 26 -17.00 42.09 -3.45
CA ILE A 26 -16.49 41.49 -2.19
C ILE A 26 -16.98 40.05 -2.05
N ILE A 27 -18.26 39.79 -2.32
CA ILE A 27 -18.82 38.42 -2.26
C ILE A 27 -18.08 37.50 -3.24
N LEU A 28 -17.90 37.92 -4.48
CA LEU A 28 -17.19 37.12 -5.48
C LEU A 28 -15.72 36.88 -5.09
N ALA A 29 -15.02 37.89 -4.60
CA ALA A 29 -13.65 37.78 -4.17
C ALA A 29 -13.50 36.81 -2.98
N THR A 30 -14.36 36.90 -1.97
CA THR A 30 -14.34 35.99 -0.82
C THR A 30 -14.75 34.57 -1.20
N ALA A 31 -15.74 34.41 -2.07
CA ALA A 31 -16.16 33.12 -2.58
C ALA A 31 -15.02 32.44 -3.39
N LEU A 32 -14.33 33.20 -4.24
CA LEU A 32 -13.19 32.68 -5.00
C LEU A 32 -12.05 32.24 -4.07
N LEU A 33 -11.71 33.05 -3.08
CA LEU A 33 -10.66 32.74 -2.11
C LEU A 33 -11.01 31.47 -1.33
N SER A 34 -12.24 31.38 -0.84
CA SER A 34 -12.71 30.17 -0.11
C SER A 34 -12.68 28.94 -0.99
N ALA A 35 -13.11 29.05 -2.25
CA ALA A 35 -13.07 27.94 -3.20
C ALA A 35 -11.65 27.46 -3.45
N LEU A 36 -10.68 28.37 -3.63
CA LEU A 36 -9.27 28.00 -3.82
C LEU A 36 -8.69 27.29 -2.60
N VAL A 37 -8.93 27.80 -1.39
CA VAL A 37 -8.45 27.17 -0.16
C VAL A 37 -9.04 25.76 -0.01
N THR A 38 -10.35 25.61 -0.23
CA THR A 38 -11.02 24.32 -0.15
C THR A 38 -10.48 23.34 -1.19
N LEU A 39 -10.25 23.79 -2.42
CA LEU A 39 -9.71 22.96 -3.49
C LEU A 39 -8.31 22.45 -3.14
N VAL A 40 -7.41 23.33 -2.68
CA VAL A 40 -6.05 22.94 -2.28
C VAL A 40 -6.08 21.94 -1.12
N SER A 41 -6.89 22.20 -0.08
CA SER A 41 -7.00 21.29 1.07
C SER A 41 -7.57 19.93 0.67
N SER A 42 -8.60 19.91 -0.19
CA SER A 42 -9.18 18.65 -0.69
C SER A 42 -8.19 17.87 -1.54
N PHE A 43 -7.40 18.55 -2.36
CA PHE A 43 -6.36 17.91 -3.16
C PHE A 43 -5.27 17.29 -2.29
N GLN A 44 -4.77 18.04 -1.30
CA GLN A 44 -3.77 17.52 -0.35
C GLN A 44 -4.30 16.30 0.40
N TYR A 45 -5.52 16.36 0.92
CA TYR A 45 -6.15 15.22 1.59
C TYR A 45 -6.26 14.00 0.66
N SER A 46 -6.74 14.19 -0.56
CA SER A 46 -6.87 13.12 -1.54
C SER A 46 -5.51 12.50 -1.90
N MET A 47 -4.45 13.30 -1.99
CA MET A 47 -3.10 12.80 -2.26
C MET A 47 -2.57 11.95 -1.10
N ILE A 48 -2.77 12.37 0.14
CA ILE A 48 -2.37 11.61 1.32
C ILE A 48 -3.12 10.28 1.38
N GLU A 49 -4.44 10.31 1.23
CA GLU A 49 -5.27 9.09 1.22
C GLU A 49 -4.87 8.13 0.07
N TYR A 50 -4.61 8.68 -1.10
CA TYR A 50 -4.12 7.88 -2.23
C TYR A 50 -2.78 7.20 -1.91
N GLN A 51 -1.83 7.92 -1.28
CA GLN A 51 -0.55 7.35 -0.89
C GLN A 51 -0.71 6.27 0.20
N LYS A 52 -1.57 6.48 1.19
CA LYS A 52 -1.88 5.47 2.21
C LYS A 52 -2.47 4.20 1.60
N GLN A 53 -3.39 4.34 0.65
CA GLN A 53 -3.99 3.19 -0.04
C GLN A 53 -3.01 2.45 -0.95
N LYS A 54 -2.04 3.13 -1.52
CA LYS A 54 -1.03 2.56 -2.43
C LYS A 54 0.19 2.01 -1.71
N GLY A 55 0.66 2.72 -0.71
CA GLY A 55 1.93 2.46 -0.04
C GLY A 55 1.83 1.97 1.40
N GLY A 56 0.67 2.16 2.04
CA GLY A 56 0.49 1.92 3.47
C GLY A 56 0.59 3.21 4.31
N ASP A 57 0.14 3.14 5.55
CA ASP A 57 0.11 4.27 6.50
C ASP A 57 1.39 4.32 7.33
N PHE A 58 2.48 4.75 6.72
CA PHE A 58 3.76 4.95 7.37
C PHE A 58 4.51 6.17 6.79
N HIS A 59 5.42 6.73 7.57
CA HIS A 59 6.20 7.92 7.15
C HIS A 59 7.54 7.56 6.52
N VAL A 60 8.19 6.49 7.00
CA VAL A 60 9.54 6.09 6.58
C VAL A 60 9.61 4.57 6.48
N LYS A 61 10.27 4.07 5.45
CA LYS A 61 10.60 2.66 5.28
C LYS A 61 12.13 2.50 5.34
N PHE A 62 12.59 1.63 6.23
CA PHE A 62 13.97 1.16 6.26
C PHE A 62 14.03 -0.21 5.60
N SER A 63 14.97 -0.42 4.70
CA SER A 63 15.17 -1.69 4.02
C SER A 63 16.49 -2.32 4.44
N ASN A 64 16.56 -3.65 4.41
CA ASN A 64 17.76 -4.43 4.77
C ASN A 64 18.22 -4.21 6.21
N VAL A 65 17.28 -4.00 7.13
CA VAL A 65 17.55 -3.89 8.57
C VAL A 65 17.87 -5.27 9.13
N LYS A 66 18.95 -5.38 9.90
CA LYS A 66 19.29 -6.64 10.56
C LYS A 66 18.38 -6.87 11.77
N MET A 67 18.03 -8.13 12.05
CA MET A 67 17.21 -8.49 13.21
C MET A 67 17.79 -7.93 14.53
N SER A 68 19.11 -7.89 14.68
CA SER A 68 19.76 -7.32 15.86
C SER A 68 19.55 -5.81 16.03
N GLU A 69 19.20 -5.09 14.97
CA GLU A 69 19.00 -3.63 14.97
C GLU A 69 17.52 -3.24 15.19
N LEU A 70 16.59 -4.18 15.06
CA LEU A 70 15.15 -3.91 15.19
C LEU A 70 14.79 -3.33 16.56
N SER A 71 15.42 -3.82 17.62
CA SER A 71 15.19 -3.30 18.99
C SER A 71 15.53 -1.82 19.15
N GLU A 72 16.49 -1.28 18.39
CA GLU A 72 16.84 0.13 18.42
C GLU A 72 15.71 0.99 17.84
N PHE A 73 15.06 0.53 16.78
CA PHE A 73 13.90 1.21 16.20
C PHE A 73 12.69 1.13 17.13
N LYS A 74 12.37 -0.06 17.65
CA LYS A 74 11.23 -0.27 18.56
C LYS A 74 11.33 0.57 19.84
N ASN A 75 12.54 0.76 20.36
CA ASN A 75 12.78 1.50 21.60
C ASN A 75 13.07 2.99 21.39
N ASN A 76 13.02 3.50 20.16
CA ASN A 76 13.33 4.89 19.89
C ASN A 76 12.13 5.79 20.23
N ARG A 77 12.32 6.70 21.18
CA ARG A 77 11.27 7.63 21.66
C ARG A 77 10.68 8.57 20.59
N ASN A 78 11.36 8.72 19.45
CA ASN A 78 10.88 9.55 18.35
C ASN A 78 10.06 8.75 17.35
N ILE A 79 9.93 7.44 17.54
CA ILE A 79 9.13 6.54 16.70
C ILE A 79 7.90 6.16 17.50
N GLU A 80 6.73 6.52 17.00
CA GLU A 80 5.46 6.23 17.66
C GLU A 80 5.12 4.74 17.57
N SER A 81 5.36 4.15 16.42
CA SER A 81 5.10 2.73 16.17
C SER A 81 5.87 2.24 14.95
N THR A 82 6.15 0.96 14.93
CA THR A 82 6.80 0.25 13.84
C THR A 82 5.93 -0.92 13.39
N PHE A 83 6.09 -1.34 12.16
CA PHE A 83 5.70 -2.67 11.72
C PHE A 83 6.80 -3.25 10.84
N GLU A 84 6.83 -4.55 10.74
CA GLU A 84 7.90 -5.28 10.08
C GLU A 84 7.37 -6.06 8.88
N THR A 85 8.19 -6.14 7.85
CA THR A 85 7.95 -7.00 6.71
C THR A 85 9.22 -7.75 6.38
N MET A 86 9.11 -9.05 6.14
CA MET A 86 10.23 -9.90 5.80
C MET A 86 9.95 -10.66 4.50
N GLY A 87 10.87 -10.59 3.56
CA GLY A 87 10.82 -11.41 2.35
C GLY A 87 11.27 -12.83 2.66
N MET A 88 10.38 -13.80 2.46
CA MET A 88 10.70 -15.21 2.67
C MET A 88 11.32 -15.87 1.45
N GLY A 89 11.04 -15.35 0.26
CA GLY A 89 11.56 -15.86 -0.99
C GLY A 89 10.49 -16.02 -2.07
N PHE A 90 10.86 -16.71 -3.14
CA PHE A 90 10.02 -16.92 -4.30
C PHE A 90 9.57 -18.38 -4.38
N ALA A 91 8.33 -18.58 -4.80
CA ALA A 91 7.81 -19.92 -5.11
C ALA A 91 7.31 -19.93 -6.56
N LYS A 92 7.64 -20.98 -7.30
CA LYS A 92 7.08 -21.18 -8.64
C LYS A 92 5.62 -21.59 -8.51
N LEU A 93 4.76 -20.94 -9.26
CA LEU A 93 3.33 -21.21 -9.25
C LEU A 93 2.99 -22.24 -10.32
N ASP A 94 2.67 -23.45 -9.88
CA ASP A 94 2.27 -24.52 -10.79
C ASP A 94 0.97 -24.20 -11.51
N GLY A 95 0.99 -24.40 -12.84
CA GLY A 95 -0.17 -24.11 -13.68
C GLY A 95 -0.44 -22.63 -13.96
N CYS A 96 0.45 -21.73 -13.55
CA CYS A 96 0.35 -20.32 -13.90
C CYS A 96 0.40 -20.13 -15.42
N LYS A 97 -0.60 -19.42 -15.96
CA LYS A 97 -0.70 -19.13 -17.40
C LYS A 97 0.01 -17.83 -17.80
N ASN A 98 0.50 -17.09 -16.84
CA ASN A 98 1.27 -15.89 -17.11
C ASN A 98 2.76 -16.25 -17.16
N GLU A 99 3.28 -16.39 -18.37
CA GLU A 99 4.66 -16.78 -18.62
C GLU A 99 5.67 -15.73 -18.18
N ASP A 100 5.26 -14.45 -18.13
CA ASP A 100 6.12 -13.35 -17.68
C ASP A 100 6.19 -13.24 -16.14
N LYS A 101 5.28 -13.89 -15.41
CA LYS A 101 5.21 -13.86 -13.95
C LYS A 101 4.95 -15.26 -13.37
N PRO A 102 5.90 -16.20 -13.53
CA PRO A 102 5.71 -17.58 -13.07
C PRO A 102 5.88 -17.77 -11.57
N TYR A 103 6.38 -16.75 -10.87
CA TYR A 103 6.67 -16.82 -9.45
C TYR A 103 5.64 -16.07 -8.59
N ALA A 104 5.48 -16.57 -7.36
CA ALA A 104 4.94 -15.81 -6.24
C ALA A 104 6.10 -15.40 -5.32
N TYR A 105 6.08 -14.16 -4.83
CA TYR A 105 6.97 -13.70 -3.77
C TYR A 105 6.25 -13.79 -2.45
N VAL A 106 6.76 -14.59 -1.54
CA VAL A 106 6.19 -14.81 -0.23
C VAL A 106 6.79 -13.82 0.75
N MET A 107 5.95 -13.04 1.40
CA MET A 107 6.33 -12.09 2.43
C MET A 107 5.64 -12.42 3.74
N ALA A 108 6.34 -12.24 4.83
CA ALA A 108 5.76 -12.23 6.17
C ALA A 108 5.61 -10.79 6.66
N THR A 109 4.58 -10.55 7.49
CA THR A 109 4.38 -9.27 8.17
C THR A 109 3.70 -9.51 9.50
N ASP A 110 3.95 -8.61 10.46
CA ASP A 110 3.28 -8.61 11.76
C ASP A 110 1.83 -8.10 11.67
N GLU A 111 1.09 -8.17 12.78
CA GLU A 111 -0.30 -7.71 12.85
C GLU A 111 -0.43 -6.22 12.51
N ALA A 112 0.51 -5.40 13.01
CA ALA A 112 0.55 -3.98 12.72
C ALA A 112 0.80 -3.70 11.22
N GLY A 113 1.57 -4.56 10.55
CA GLY A 113 1.78 -4.49 9.11
C GLY A 113 0.52 -4.82 8.31
N PHE A 114 -0.28 -5.77 8.76
CA PHE A 114 -1.58 -6.03 8.15
C PHE A 114 -2.58 -4.88 8.34
N GLU A 115 -2.55 -4.19 9.48
CA GLU A 115 -3.43 -3.05 9.75
C GLU A 115 -3.02 -1.77 9.01
N ARG A 116 -1.71 -1.49 8.95
CA ARG A 116 -1.16 -0.23 8.41
C ARG A 116 -0.66 -0.34 6.98
N GLY A 117 -0.45 -1.55 6.50
CA GLY A 117 -0.12 -1.80 5.11
C GLY A 117 -1.29 -1.50 4.19
N CYS A 118 -1.04 -1.56 2.88
CA CYS A 118 -2.07 -1.32 1.86
C CYS A 118 -2.89 -2.58 1.54
N PHE A 119 -3.15 -3.41 2.53
CA PHE A 119 -3.87 -4.66 2.36
C PHE A 119 -5.37 -4.46 2.48
N LYS A 120 -6.09 -4.74 1.42
CA LYS A 120 -7.54 -4.65 1.41
C LYS A 120 -8.15 -6.03 1.21
N LEU A 121 -8.68 -6.59 2.28
CA LEU A 121 -9.31 -7.89 2.28
C LEU A 121 -10.60 -7.87 1.46
N ILE A 122 -10.80 -8.91 0.64
CA ILE A 122 -12.02 -9.12 -0.14
C ILE A 122 -12.85 -10.24 0.48
N GLU A 123 -12.18 -11.32 0.92
CA GLU A 123 -12.84 -12.51 1.43
C GLU A 123 -11.97 -13.15 2.52
N GLY A 124 -12.59 -13.75 3.54
CA GLY A 124 -11.90 -14.42 4.63
C GLY A 124 -11.35 -13.46 5.67
N ARG A 125 -10.12 -13.66 6.11
CA ARG A 125 -9.41 -12.87 7.11
C ARG A 125 -7.91 -12.77 6.81
N MET A 126 -7.21 -11.90 7.51
CA MET A 126 -5.75 -11.85 7.49
C MET A 126 -5.13 -13.07 8.19
N ALA A 127 -3.92 -13.43 7.81
CA ALA A 127 -3.15 -14.50 8.43
C ALA A 127 -2.79 -14.11 9.89
N LYS A 128 -2.81 -15.12 10.78
CA LYS A 128 -2.46 -14.95 12.20
C LYS A 128 -1.29 -15.83 12.62
N ASN A 129 -0.98 -16.84 11.83
CA ASN A 129 0.07 -17.81 12.11
C ASN A 129 0.92 -17.99 10.85
N GLU A 130 2.12 -18.52 11.02
CA GLU A 130 3.08 -18.79 9.93
C GLU A 130 2.60 -19.82 8.90
N ASP A 131 1.65 -20.70 9.27
CA ASP A 131 1.04 -21.69 8.38
C ASP A 131 -0.17 -21.15 7.61
N GLU A 132 -0.53 -19.88 7.80
CA GLU A 132 -1.64 -19.24 7.13
C GLU A 132 -1.14 -18.26 6.07
N ILE A 133 -1.88 -18.17 4.95
CA ILE A 133 -1.50 -17.29 3.87
C ILE A 133 -2.70 -16.54 3.31
N VAL A 134 -2.48 -15.29 2.93
CA VAL A 134 -3.44 -14.45 2.21
C VAL A 134 -2.94 -14.26 0.79
N ILE A 135 -3.81 -14.49 -0.18
CA ILE A 135 -3.48 -14.42 -1.60
C ILE A 135 -4.18 -13.25 -2.28
N PRO A 136 -3.55 -12.61 -3.28
CA PRO A 136 -4.20 -11.56 -4.02
C PRO A 136 -5.12 -12.13 -5.12
N ARG A 137 -6.27 -11.50 -5.31
CA ARG A 137 -7.29 -11.93 -6.29
C ARG A 137 -6.75 -12.06 -7.72
N HIS A 138 -5.73 -11.31 -8.07
CA HIS A 138 -5.20 -11.34 -9.44
C HIS A 138 -4.41 -12.63 -9.78
N LEU A 139 -4.07 -13.47 -8.82
CA LEU A 139 -3.64 -14.85 -9.09
C LEU A 139 -4.67 -15.59 -9.96
N LYS A 140 -5.96 -15.43 -9.64
CA LYS A 140 -7.04 -16.00 -10.41
C LYS A 140 -7.22 -15.31 -11.76
N THR A 141 -7.20 -13.98 -11.81
CA THR A 141 -7.48 -13.23 -13.04
C THR A 141 -6.32 -13.26 -14.04
N ASN A 142 -5.09 -13.15 -13.57
CA ASN A 142 -3.90 -13.08 -14.42
C ASN A 142 -3.16 -14.41 -14.53
N GLY A 143 -2.99 -15.12 -13.42
CA GLY A 143 -2.33 -16.43 -13.39
C GLY A 143 -3.25 -17.60 -13.79
N ARG A 144 -4.57 -17.38 -13.75
CA ARG A 144 -5.63 -18.41 -13.92
C ARG A 144 -5.50 -19.57 -12.90
N ILE A 145 -5.00 -19.25 -11.73
CA ILE A 145 -4.89 -20.18 -10.60
C ILE A 145 -6.13 -20.00 -9.74
N ASP A 146 -6.97 -21.03 -9.66
CA ASP A 146 -8.22 -20.98 -8.89
C ASP A 146 -8.01 -21.55 -7.49
N ILE A 147 -7.49 -20.73 -6.59
CA ILE A 147 -7.33 -21.02 -5.17
C ILE A 147 -8.43 -20.26 -4.39
N LYS A 148 -9.00 -20.92 -3.38
CA LYS A 148 -10.10 -20.39 -2.55
C LYS A 148 -9.72 -20.33 -1.09
N VAL A 149 -10.45 -19.53 -0.34
CA VAL A 149 -10.33 -19.54 1.13
C VAL A 149 -10.69 -20.93 1.67
N GLY A 150 -9.81 -21.46 2.48
CA GLY A 150 -9.90 -22.83 3.05
C GLY A 150 -9.04 -23.86 2.35
N ASP A 151 -8.54 -23.58 1.15
CA ASP A 151 -7.63 -24.50 0.45
C ASP A 151 -6.28 -24.59 1.17
N GLU A 152 -5.65 -25.76 1.05
CA GLU A 152 -4.28 -25.97 1.49
C GLU A 152 -3.36 -25.96 0.25
N ILE A 153 -2.27 -25.21 0.33
CA ILE A 153 -1.28 -25.11 -0.73
C ILE A 153 0.11 -25.45 -0.21
N THR A 154 0.90 -26.05 -1.05
CA THR A 154 2.30 -26.33 -0.76
C THR A 154 3.15 -25.48 -1.71
N LEU A 155 4.09 -24.72 -1.15
CA LEU A 155 4.98 -23.86 -1.89
C LEU A 155 6.44 -24.23 -1.60
N ASP A 156 7.20 -24.42 -2.65
CA ASP A 156 8.65 -24.55 -2.60
C ASP A 156 9.27 -23.15 -2.66
N VAL A 157 9.54 -22.58 -1.49
CA VAL A 157 10.02 -21.20 -1.33
C VAL A 157 11.53 -21.19 -1.36
N GLY A 158 12.12 -20.41 -2.25
CA GLY A 158 13.56 -20.32 -2.43
C GLY A 158 14.03 -18.97 -2.97
N LYS A 159 15.30 -18.90 -3.31
CA LYS A 159 15.90 -17.73 -3.94
C LYS A 159 15.91 -17.91 -5.46
N ARG A 160 15.58 -16.87 -6.21
CA ARG A 160 15.77 -16.87 -7.66
C ARG A 160 17.25 -16.73 -7.98
N TYR A 161 17.75 -17.60 -8.82
CA TYR A 161 19.12 -17.64 -9.27
C TYR A 161 19.17 -17.57 -10.78
N ASP A 162 19.96 -16.67 -11.33
CA ASP A 162 20.18 -16.54 -12.76
C ASP A 162 21.47 -17.25 -13.16
N SER A 163 21.34 -18.21 -14.06
CA SER A 163 22.47 -18.99 -14.57
C SER A 163 23.39 -18.20 -15.51
N ASN A 164 22.90 -17.10 -16.13
CA ASN A 164 23.70 -16.30 -17.03
C ASN A 164 24.65 -15.36 -16.28
N THR A 165 24.17 -14.79 -15.18
CA THR A 165 24.95 -13.86 -14.34
C THR A 165 25.61 -14.56 -13.15
N GLU A 166 25.32 -15.84 -12.94
CA GLU A 166 25.78 -16.65 -11.81
C GLU A 166 25.48 -15.98 -10.46
N GLY A 167 24.28 -15.37 -10.32
CA GLY A 167 23.91 -14.58 -9.16
C GLY A 167 22.47 -14.74 -8.69
N VAL A 168 22.24 -14.36 -7.42
CA VAL A 168 20.91 -14.28 -6.86
C VAL A 168 20.18 -13.06 -7.41
N ILE A 169 18.95 -13.27 -7.88
CA ILE A 169 18.12 -12.22 -8.44
C ILE A 169 17.32 -11.57 -7.32
N TRP A 170 17.32 -10.22 -7.30
CA TRP A 170 16.56 -9.42 -6.33
C TRP A 170 15.08 -9.32 -6.69
N GLU A 171 14.26 -8.99 -5.69
CA GLU A 171 12.80 -8.91 -5.76
C GLU A 171 12.27 -8.11 -6.96
N ASN A 172 12.98 -7.04 -7.34
CA ASN A 172 12.55 -6.08 -8.36
C ASN A 172 13.03 -6.38 -9.78
N SER A 173 13.67 -7.52 -9.99
CA SER A 173 14.17 -7.89 -11.32
C SER A 173 13.07 -8.56 -12.15
N ALA A 174 12.99 -8.21 -13.43
CA ALA A 174 12.13 -8.90 -14.38
C ALA A 174 12.46 -10.41 -14.46
N TYR A 175 11.50 -11.21 -14.91
CA TYR A 175 11.75 -12.64 -15.15
C TYR A 175 12.52 -12.82 -16.45
N GLU A 176 13.62 -13.58 -16.38
CA GLU A 176 14.39 -13.98 -17.55
C GLU A 176 14.08 -15.42 -17.91
N HIS A 177 13.41 -15.58 -19.04
CA HIS A 177 13.02 -16.90 -19.54
C HIS A 177 14.22 -17.82 -19.72
N GLU A 178 14.07 -19.09 -19.29
CA GLU A 178 15.06 -20.16 -19.43
C GLU A 178 16.38 -19.99 -18.64
N ALA A 179 16.63 -18.83 -18.04
CA ALA A 179 17.87 -18.57 -17.30
C ALA A 179 17.72 -18.74 -15.79
N GLU A 180 16.48 -18.74 -15.27
CA GLU A 180 16.23 -18.68 -13.84
C GLU A 180 15.87 -20.05 -13.25
N THR A 181 16.43 -20.29 -12.08
CA THR A 181 16.10 -21.47 -11.23
C THR A 181 15.87 -21.01 -9.79
N LEU A 182 15.19 -21.87 -9.00
CA LEU A 182 15.10 -21.66 -7.55
C LEU A 182 16.23 -22.45 -6.86
N THR A 183 16.87 -21.80 -5.91
CA THR A 183 17.90 -22.40 -5.04
C THR A 183 17.52 -22.18 -3.57
N ASP A 184 18.19 -22.88 -2.66
CA ASP A 184 17.93 -22.81 -1.21
C ASP A 184 16.44 -23.05 -0.88
N ILE A 185 15.85 -24.07 -1.50
CA ILE A 185 14.40 -24.33 -1.44
C ILE A 185 14.02 -24.89 -0.07
N VAL A 186 12.97 -24.31 0.52
CA VAL A 186 12.28 -24.83 1.70
C VAL A 186 10.82 -25.04 1.35
N THR A 187 10.33 -26.26 1.50
CA THR A 187 8.91 -26.56 1.28
C THR A 187 8.09 -26.10 2.47
N LYS A 188 7.10 -25.26 2.22
CA LYS A 188 6.15 -24.71 3.20
C LYS A 188 4.73 -25.12 2.84
N HIS A 189 3.95 -25.42 3.88
CA HIS A 189 2.54 -25.77 3.77
C HIS A 189 1.72 -24.64 4.34
N TYR A 190 0.78 -24.14 3.57
CA TYR A 190 -0.05 -23.01 3.98
C TYR A 190 -1.53 -23.31 3.81
N LYS A 191 -2.32 -22.84 4.77
CA LYS A 191 -3.77 -22.74 4.64
C LYS A 191 -4.14 -21.35 4.14
N VAL A 192 -4.88 -21.27 3.06
CA VAL A 192 -5.39 -20.00 2.52
C VAL A 192 -6.52 -19.52 3.40
N VAL A 193 -6.33 -18.41 4.10
CA VAL A 193 -7.32 -17.85 5.05
C VAL A 193 -7.98 -16.57 4.56
N GLY A 194 -7.44 -15.96 3.50
CA GLY A 194 -8.02 -14.75 2.93
C GLY A 194 -7.63 -14.50 1.48
N ILE A 195 -8.47 -13.72 0.82
CA ILE A 195 -8.23 -13.17 -0.50
C ILE A 195 -8.27 -11.65 -0.40
N MET A 196 -7.24 -10.97 -0.92
CA MET A 196 -7.12 -9.52 -0.89
C MET A 196 -7.12 -8.90 -2.28
N GLU A 197 -7.36 -7.59 -2.36
CA GLU A 197 -7.10 -6.83 -3.57
C GLU A 197 -5.59 -6.87 -3.89
N ARG A 198 -5.26 -6.60 -5.14
CA ARG A 198 -3.85 -6.48 -5.53
C ARG A 198 -3.20 -5.37 -4.69
N PRO A 199 -2.13 -5.66 -3.92
CA PRO A 199 -1.40 -4.64 -3.18
C PRO A 199 -0.92 -3.53 -4.12
N GLY A 200 -1.02 -2.28 -3.68
CA GLY A 200 -0.66 -1.12 -4.50
C GLY A 200 0.84 -0.86 -4.61
N TYR A 201 1.66 -1.75 -4.10
CA TYR A 201 3.12 -1.60 -4.13
C TYR A 201 3.69 -1.85 -5.51
N GLY A 202 4.67 -1.03 -5.90
CA GLY A 202 5.52 -1.27 -7.05
C GLY A 202 6.35 -2.57 -6.99
N MET A 203 6.27 -3.33 -5.91
CA MET A 203 6.94 -4.63 -5.75
C MET A 203 6.37 -5.73 -6.64
N GLU A 204 5.12 -5.59 -7.11
CA GLU A 204 4.53 -6.55 -8.04
C GLU A 204 4.84 -6.27 -9.51
N ASP A 205 5.62 -5.24 -9.81
CA ASP A 205 5.68 -4.73 -11.17
C ASP A 205 6.43 -5.66 -12.14
N TYR A 206 7.26 -6.60 -11.64
CA TYR A 206 8.16 -7.29 -12.55
C TYR A 206 7.88 -8.79 -12.70
N SER A 207 8.17 -9.62 -11.73
CA SER A 207 8.23 -11.06 -11.99
C SER A 207 7.39 -11.96 -11.10
N ALA A 208 6.80 -11.42 -10.04
CA ALA A 208 6.08 -12.24 -9.06
C ALA A 208 4.79 -11.61 -8.55
N CYS A 209 3.88 -12.46 -8.07
CA CYS A 209 2.72 -12.04 -7.32
C CYS A 209 3.05 -12.07 -5.83
N LEU A 210 2.63 -11.07 -5.06
CA LEU A 210 2.86 -11.01 -3.62
C LEU A 210 1.86 -11.89 -2.86
N LEU A 211 2.37 -12.78 -2.01
CA LEU A 211 1.61 -13.57 -1.06
C LEU A 211 2.04 -13.18 0.36
N TYR A 212 1.11 -13.15 1.30
CA TYR A 212 1.40 -12.69 2.66
C TYR A 212 1.03 -13.73 3.70
N THR A 213 1.99 -14.04 4.57
CA THR A 213 1.80 -14.83 5.78
C THR A 213 2.01 -13.94 7.01
N SER A 214 1.59 -14.40 8.19
CA SER A 214 1.96 -13.76 9.44
C SER A 214 3.39 -14.10 9.80
N ASP A 215 4.12 -13.09 10.25
CA ASP A 215 5.43 -13.32 10.85
C ASP A 215 5.23 -13.71 12.32
N ALA A 216 5.59 -14.96 12.63
CA ALA A 216 5.63 -15.44 14.01
C ALA A 216 6.95 -15.11 14.71
N ALA A 217 7.66 -14.08 14.27
CA ALA A 217 8.98 -13.70 14.79
C ALA A 217 8.98 -13.10 16.20
N ASP A 218 8.05 -13.50 17.04
CA ASP A 218 8.01 -13.16 18.48
C ASP A 218 8.44 -14.35 19.37
N GLU A 219 9.27 -15.28 18.88
CA GLU A 219 9.97 -16.27 19.70
C GLU A 219 11.49 -16.05 19.72
#